data_821bf54f58bc06d9c8eb44e8e5288f0b
#
_entry.id   821bf54f58bc06d9c8eb44e8e5288f0b
#
_cell.length_a   1.000
_cell.length_b   1.000
_cell.length_c   1.000
_cell.angle_alpha   90.00
_cell.angle_beta   90.00
_cell.angle_gamma   90.00
#
_symmetry.space_group_name_H-M   'P 1'
#
loop_
_entity.id
_entity.type
_entity.pdbx_description
1 polymer ?
#
loop_
_entity_poly.entity_id
_entity_poly.type
_entity_poly.pdbx_seq_one_letter_code
_entity_poly.pdbx_strand_id
1 'polypeptide(L)'
;IAWITLNGQSRLLVSEAGSGHVESFAISANGALGSSIFLSASSYSGATTLLAPAGNGQLLMGAIGTEGIKRYIGVLSGNTTLAQTETDTPKSALADVADMIELTIGNARYVLTASQAEGALSTFRLAADGSLTLADTIGAKEGLWIGGLDGMASVTVQGTTFAVVSGMLSNSLTALRVNALGVMYVTDHVLDSLATRFGRVDAVAGFSASARGFLIAGGGDDGLSLLELLPDWRFLPHPALPQVTGQTLTNIPALTTPKFASAVPVFVAGSNHRP
;
A
#
# COMPACT_ATOMS: atom_id res chain seq x y z
N ILE A 1 -9.52 -1.84 -2.18
CA ILE A 1 -9.97 -2.98 -1.36
C ILE A 1 -9.11 -3.05 -0.12
N ALA A 2 -9.72 -3.27 1.06
CA ALA A 2 -9.00 -3.49 2.31
C ALA A 2 -9.59 -4.71 3.06
N TRP A 3 -8.72 -5.35 3.85
CA TRP A 3 -9.11 -6.45 4.73
C TRP A 3 -9.10 -5.96 6.17
N ILE A 4 -10.14 -6.28 6.91
CA ILE A 4 -10.26 -5.93 8.33
C ILE A 4 -10.70 -7.13 9.14
N THR A 5 -10.18 -7.27 10.35
CA THR A 5 -10.68 -8.25 11.33
C THR A 5 -11.29 -7.53 12.51
N LEU A 6 -12.52 -7.85 12.82
CA LEU A 6 -13.31 -7.19 13.82
C LEU A 6 -13.95 -8.16 14.79
N ASN A 7 -13.63 -8.08 16.08
CA ASN A 7 -14.18 -8.98 17.09
C ASN A 7 -14.04 -10.45 16.67
N GLY A 8 -12.91 -10.81 16.04
CA GLY A 8 -12.65 -12.15 15.52
C GLY A 8 -13.34 -12.48 14.17
N GLN A 9 -14.12 -11.57 13.59
CA GLN A 9 -14.75 -11.76 12.30
C GLN A 9 -13.97 -11.04 11.19
N SER A 10 -13.54 -11.77 10.17
CA SER A 10 -12.90 -11.20 8.98
C SER A 10 -13.92 -10.59 8.04
N ARG A 11 -13.58 -9.43 7.49
CA ARG A 11 -14.43 -8.71 6.53
C ARG A 11 -13.56 -8.16 5.39
N LEU A 12 -14.12 -8.15 4.19
CA LEU A 12 -13.56 -7.48 3.03
C LEU A 12 -14.26 -6.14 2.86
N LEU A 13 -13.49 -5.06 2.79
CA LEU A 13 -13.99 -3.74 2.45
C LEU A 13 -13.70 -3.46 0.97
N VAL A 14 -14.72 -3.03 0.26
CA VAL A 14 -14.64 -2.69 -1.17
C VAL A 14 -15.15 -1.28 -1.35
N SER A 15 -14.37 -0.44 -2.02
CA SER A 15 -14.81 0.86 -2.49
C SER A 15 -15.13 0.80 -3.98
N GLU A 16 -16.18 1.51 -4.38
CA GLU A 16 -16.51 1.71 -5.77
C GLU A 16 -15.86 3.01 -6.27
N ALA A 17 -15.11 2.92 -7.36
CA ALA A 17 -14.50 4.11 -7.96
C ALA A 17 -15.57 5.10 -8.46
N GLY A 18 -15.38 6.38 -8.17
CA GLY A 18 -16.26 7.45 -8.61
C GLY A 18 -17.49 7.71 -7.72
N SER A 19 -17.84 6.82 -6.80
CA SER A 19 -18.97 7.03 -5.89
C SER A 19 -18.55 7.28 -4.44
N GLY A 20 -17.35 6.84 -4.07
CA GLY A 20 -16.87 6.84 -2.68
C GLY A 20 -17.67 5.91 -1.77
N HIS A 21 -18.48 5.03 -2.33
CA HIS A 21 -19.22 4.02 -1.59
C HIS A 21 -18.26 2.96 -1.07
N VAL A 22 -18.45 2.58 0.19
CA VAL A 22 -17.71 1.47 0.81
C VAL A 22 -18.70 0.43 1.32
N GLU A 23 -18.54 -0.77 0.83
CA GLU A 23 -19.27 -1.94 1.29
C GLU A 23 -18.37 -2.88 2.07
N SER A 24 -18.93 -3.52 3.08
CA SER A 24 -18.26 -4.50 3.92
C SER A 24 -18.90 -5.86 3.77
N PHE A 25 -18.14 -6.85 3.30
CA PHE A 25 -18.56 -8.24 3.15
C PHE A 25 -18.02 -9.09 4.30
N ALA A 26 -18.88 -9.79 5.02
CA ALA A 26 -18.42 -10.78 5.99
C ALA A 26 -17.74 -11.95 5.26
N ILE A 27 -16.67 -12.49 5.84
CA ILE A 27 -15.99 -13.66 5.31
C ILE A 27 -16.16 -14.80 6.32
N SER A 28 -16.75 -15.88 5.86
CA SER A 28 -16.93 -17.09 6.66
C SER A 28 -15.63 -17.89 6.79
N ALA A 29 -15.57 -18.82 7.73
CA ALA A 29 -14.39 -19.65 7.98
C ALA A 29 -13.92 -20.47 6.75
N ASN A 30 -14.83 -20.77 5.82
CA ASN A 30 -14.52 -21.45 4.55
C ASN A 30 -14.18 -20.48 3.40
N GLY A 31 -14.05 -19.17 3.68
CA GLY A 31 -13.70 -18.15 2.69
C GLY A 31 -14.87 -17.61 1.87
N ALA A 32 -16.11 -18.06 2.11
CA ALA A 32 -17.25 -17.55 1.38
C ALA A 32 -17.60 -16.11 1.81
N LEU A 33 -17.94 -15.26 0.83
CA LEU A 33 -18.43 -13.91 1.07
C LEU A 33 -19.93 -13.97 1.45
N GLY A 34 -20.25 -13.31 2.54
CA GLY A 34 -21.64 -13.09 2.98
C GLY A 34 -22.25 -11.85 2.32
N SER A 35 -23.46 -11.48 2.79
CA SER A 35 -24.10 -10.25 2.35
C SER A 35 -23.27 -9.01 2.71
N SER A 36 -23.31 -8.00 1.84
CA SER A 36 -22.67 -6.72 2.11
C SER A 36 -23.45 -5.89 3.13
N ILE A 37 -22.72 -5.03 3.83
CA ILE A 37 -23.26 -3.95 4.64
C ILE A 37 -22.66 -2.67 4.08
N PHE A 38 -23.52 -1.73 3.73
CA PHE A 38 -23.10 -0.38 3.34
C PHE A 38 -22.52 0.36 4.56
N LEU A 39 -21.30 0.88 4.43
CA LEU A 39 -20.61 1.52 5.53
C LEU A 39 -20.67 3.05 5.47
N SER A 40 -20.48 3.62 4.31
CA SER A 40 -20.46 5.07 4.13
C SER A 40 -20.56 5.46 2.66
N ALA A 41 -21.18 6.61 2.40
CA ALA A 41 -20.95 7.38 1.19
C ALA A 41 -20.05 8.55 1.56
N SER A 42 -18.84 8.59 1.07
CA SER A 42 -18.07 9.81 1.01
C SER A 42 -18.15 10.37 -0.40
N SER A 43 -18.17 11.67 -0.54
CA SER A 43 -18.24 12.36 -1.85
C SER A 43 -16.89 12.37 -2.56
N TYR A 44 -16.24 11.20 -2.70
CA TYR A 44 -15.04 11.07 -3.52
C TYR A 44 -15.42 10.76 -4.96
N SER A 45 -14.88 11.54 -5.89
CA SER A 45 -15.15 11.38 -7.34
C SER A 45 -14.08 10.57 -8.08
N GLY A 46 -12.94 10.28 -7.44
CA GLY A 46 -11.82 9.56 -8.03
C GLY A 46 -11.65 8.12 -7.51
N ALA A 47 -10.58 7.48 -7.93
CA ALA A 47 -10.17 6.18 -7.38
C ALA A 47 -9.89 6.31 -5.89
N THR A 48 -10.51 5.43 -5.10
CA THR A 48 -10.46 5.50 -3.63
C THR A 48 -9.52 4.44 -3.09
N THR A 49 -8.57 4.86 -2.26
CA THR A 49 -7.73 3.94 -1.48
C THR A 49 -8.27 3.75 -0.07
N LEU A 50 -8.19 2.53 0.42
CA LEU A 50 -8.71 2.14 1.72
C LEU A 50 -7.61 1.48 2.54
N LEU A 51 -7.48 1.91 3.79
CA LEU A 51 -6.65 1.24 4.79
C LEU A 51 -7.46 0.99 6.05
N ALA A 52 -7.51 -0.25 6.49
CA ALA A 52 -8.08 -0.63 7.78
C ALA A 52 -6.96 -0.96 8.77
N PRO A 53 -6.54 -0.01 9.61
CA PRO A 53 -5.46 -0.24 10.57
C PRO A 53 -5.81 -1.33 11.57
N ALA A 54 -4.85 -2.21 11.87
CA ALA A 54 -5.08 -3.34 12.74
C ALA A 54 -5.54 -2.91 14.16
N GLY A 55 -6.50 -3.60 14.70
CA GLY A 55 -6.90 -3.50 16.12
C GLY A 55 -7.86 -2.38 16.51
N ASN A 56 -8.25 -1.47 15.61
CA ASN A 56 -9.00 -0.27 16.01
C ASN A 56 -10.43 -0.18 15.49
N GLY A 57 -10.88 -1.09 14.63
CA GLY A 57 -12.21 -1.00 14.01
C GLY A 57 -12.45 0.29 13.23
N GLN A 58 -11.40 0.82 12.63
CA GLN A 58 -11.38 2.09 11.91
C GLN A 58 -11.12 1.86 10.44
N LEU A 59 -11.49 2.85 9.64
CA LEU A 59 -11.22 2.89 8.21
C LEU A 59 -10.61 4.26 7.88
N LEU A 60 -9.48 4.24 7.20
CA LEU A 60 -8.91 5.41 6.54
C LEU A 60 -9.27 5.36 5.06
N MET A 61 -9.64 6.50 4.53
CA MET A 61 -9.99 6.67 3.12
C MET A 61 -9.24 7.88 2.56
N GLY A 62 -8.57 7.67 1.44
CA GLY A 62 -8.01 8.69 0.58
C GLY A 62 -8.52 8.48 -0.85
N ALA A 63 -8.37 9.45 -1.74
CA ALA A 63 -8.76 9.29 -3.12
C ALA A 63 -7.97 10.21 -4.06
N ILE A 64 -7.80 9.76 -5.29
CA ILE A 64 -7.32 10.60 -6.39
C ILE A 64 -8.41 11.62 -6.75
N GLY A 65 -8.04 12.85 -7.03
CA GLY A 65 -8.95 13.96 -7.28
C GLY A 65 -9.46 14.64 -6.01
N THR A 66 -8.86 14.36 -4.84
CA THR A 66 -9.22 14.99 -3.56
C THR A 66 -7.98 15.37 -2.75
N GLU A 67 -8.19 16.25 -1.79
CA GLU A 67 -7.17 16.67 -0.83
C GLU A 67 -7.45 16.07 0.54
N GLY A 68 -6.50 15.30 1.06
CA GLY A 68 -6.58 14.76 2.41
C GLY A 68 -7.04 13.33 2.53
N ILE A 69 -7.03 12.86 3.79
CA ILE A 69 -7.53 11.55 4.21
C ILE A 69 -8.60 11.70 5.27
N LYS A 70 -9.58 10.80 5.25
CA LYS A 70 -10.68 10.77 6.23
C LYS A 70 -10.59 9.51 7.07
N ARG A 71 -10.78 9.66 8.37
CA ARG A 71 -10.82 8.57 9.34
C ARG A 71 -12.25 8.35 9.79
N TYR A 72 -12.72 7.14 9.62
CA TYR A 72 -14.04 6.69 10.07
C TYR A 72 -13.90 5.70 11.22
N ILE A 73 -14.84 5.78 12.19
CA ILE A 73 -14.97 4.86 13.31
C ILE A 73 -16.34 4.16 13.24
N GLY A 74 -16.53 3.11 14.05
CA GLY A 74 -17.78 2.37 14.09
C GLY A 74 -18.03 1.48 12.87
N VAL A 75 -17.02 1.24 12.07
CA VAL A 75 -17.07 0.42 10.83
C VAL A 75 -17.63 -0.98 11.09
N LEU A 76 -17.60 -1.47 12.32
CA LEU A 76 -17.98 -2.78 12.77
C LEU A 76 -19.41 -2.91 13.19
N SER A 77 -19.92 -1.83 13.76
CA SER A 77 -21.30 -1.79 14.26
C SER A 77 -22.30 -1.39 13.18
N GLY A 78 -21.82 -1.05 11.97
CA GLY A 78 -22.65 -0.47 10.91
C GLY A 78 -23.00 1.01 11.14
N ASN A 79 -22.58 1.59 12.26
CA ASN A 79 -22.77 3.02 12.58
C ASN A 79 -21.47 3.78 12.30
N THR A 80 -21.09 3.83 11.03
CA THR A 80 -19.86 4.50 10.59
C THR A 80 -19.99 6.00 10.72
N THR A 81 -19.09 6.63 11.47
CA THR A 81 -19.03 8.09 11.64
C THR A 81 -17.66 8.64 11.30
N LEU A 82 -17.63 9.81 10.66
CA LEU A 82 -16.39 10.54 10.39
C LEU A 82 -15.83 11.07 11.71
N ALA A 83 -14.64 10.67 12.08
CA ALA A 83 -14.00 11.04 13.34
C ALA A 83 -12.86 12.04 13.17
N GLN A 84 -12.18 12.05 12.03
CA GLN A 84 -11.06 12.95 11.75
C GLN A 84 -10.94 13.19 10.25
N THR A 85 -10.50 14.37 9.86
CA THR A 85 -10.07 14.70 8.51
C THR A 85 -8.70 15.33 8.61
N GLU A 86 -7.71 14.71 7.95
CA GLU A 86 -6.41 15.31 7.69
C GLU A 86 -6.47 15.94 6.31
N THR A 87 -6.43 17.26 6.26
CA THR A 87 -6.40 18.01 4.99
C THR A 87 -4.99 18.17 4.48
N ASP A 88 -4.85 18.31 3.19
CA ASP A 88 -3.56 18.68 2.60
C ASP A 88 -3.12 20.06 3.10
N THR A 89 -1.82 20.20 3.34
CA THR A 89 -1.18 21.43 3.84
C THR A 89 0.24 21.52 3.27
N PRO A 90 0.90 22.69 3.31
CA PRO A 90 2.31 22.81 2.92
C PRO A 90 3.28 21.94 3.74
N LYS A 91 2.81 21.27 4.80
CA LYS A 91 3.59 20.36 5.65
C LYS A 91 3.24 18.89 5.48
N SER A 92 2.15 18.59 4.79
CA SER A 92 1.70 17.24 4.52
C SER A 92 1.43 17.07 3.04
N ALA A 93 1.81 15.95 2.48
CA ALA A 93 1.52 15.60 1.09
C ALA A 93 0.31 14.67 1.06
N LEU A 94 -0.85 15.22 0.83
CA LEU A 94 -2.13 14.51 0.85
C LEU A 94 -3.02 14.83 -0.36
N ALA A 95 -2.51 15.54 -1.36
CA ALA A 95 -3.21 15.72 -2.62
C ALA A 95 -3.12 14.42 -3.46
N ASP A 96 -4.24 13.93 -3.96
CA ASP A 96 -4.31 12.70 -4.76
C ASP A 96 -3.64 11.50 -4.07
N VAL A 97 -4.18 11.06 -2.95
CA VAL A 97 -3.65 9.91 -2.20
C VAL A 97 -3.87 8.63 -3.00
N ALA A 98 -2.79 8.09 -3.59
CA ALA A 98 -2.82 6.89 -4.42
C ALA A 98 -2.79 5.61 -3.58
N ASP A 99 -2.02 5.59 -2.49
CA ASP A 99 -1.93 4.41 -1.62
C ASP A 99 -1.67 4.78 -0.16
N MET A 100 -2.01 3.86 0.73
CA MET A 100 -1.79 3.95 2.18
C MET A 100 -1.39 2.59 2.75
N ILE A 101 -0.35 2.57 3.58
CA ILE A 101 0.05 1.35 4.31
C ILE A 101 0.24 1.63 5.80
N GLU A 102 0.01 0.61 6.62
CA GLU A 102 0.37 0.65 8.04
C GLU A 102 1.77 0.08 8.26
N LEU A 103 2.57 0.77 9.07
CA LEU A 103 3.88 0.34 9.51
C LEU A 103 3.90 0.21 11.03
N THR A 104 4.53 -0.87 11.53
CA THR A 104 4.83 -1.03 12.95
C THR A 104 6.33 -0.95 13.15
N ILE A 105 6.79 -0.01 13.99
CA ILE A 105 8.20 0.24 14.25
C ILE A 105 8.41 0.22 15.76
N GLY A 106 9.02 -0.87 16.26
CA GLY A 106 9.01 -1.15 17.70
C GLY A 106 7.58 -1.31 18.21
N ASN A 107 7.18 -0.48 19.15
CA ASN A 107 5.81 -0.44 19.70
C ASN A 107 4.96 0.70 19.12
N ALA A 108 5.49 1.48 18.19
CA ALA A 108 4.78 2.59 17.56
C ALA A 108 4.17 2.16 16.23
N ARG A 109 2.97 2.65 15.94
CA ARG A 109 2.26 2.42 14.69
C ARG A 109 2.21 3.71 13.89
N TYR A 110 2.36 3.56 12.60
CA TYR A 110 2.35 4.67 11.64
C TYR A 110 1.48 4.32 10.45
N VAL A 111 0.89 5.33 9.86
CA VAL A 111 0.29 5.28 8.53
C VAL A 111 1.19 6.07 7.59
N LEU A 112 1.61 5.43 6.52
CA LEU A 112 2.32 6.07 5.42
C LEU A 112 1.34 6.29 4.27
N THR A 113 1.32 7.50 3.71
CA THR A 113 0.49 7.88 2.57
C THR A 113 1.36 8.27 1.39
N ALA A 114 0.93 7.95 0.18
CA ALA A 114 1.56 8.36 -1.07
C ALA A 114 0.68 9.38 -1.80
N SER A 115 1.18 10.58 -2.00
CA SER A 115 0.56 11.62 -2.81
C SER A 115 1.06 11.55 -4.24
N GLN A 116 0.18 11.25 -5.19
CA GLN A 116 0.54 11.19 -6.59
C GLN A 116 0.78 12.58 -7.17
N ALA A 117 -0.06 13.57 -6.83
CA ALA A 117 0.04 14.93 -7.34
C ALA A 117 1.31 15.64 -6.89
N GLU A 118 1.78 15.36 -5.69
CA GLU A 118 2.95 16.05 -5.10
C GLU A 118 4.25 15.27 -5.28
N GLY A 119 4.16 13.99 -5.68
CA GLY A 119 5.33 13.11 -5.75
C GLY A 119 6.02 12.97 -4.39
N ALA A 120 5.24 12.86 -3.33
CA ALA A 120 5.72 12.94 -1.95
C ALA A 120 4.98 11.95 -1.05
N LEU A 121 5.59 11.64 0.10
CA LEU A 121 5.05 10.74 1.12
C LEU A 121 4.87 11.50 2.42
N SER A 122 3.85 11.14 3.19
CA SER A 122 3.68 11.60 4.57
C SER A 122 3.53 10.42 5.51
N THR A 123 4.19 10.49 6.67
CA THR A 123 3.96 9.57 7.78
C THR A 123 3.13 10.21 8.86
N PHE A 124 2.14 9.48 9.35
CA PHE A 124 1.32 9.87 10.49
C PHE A 124 1.49 8.84 11.60
N ARG A 125 1.77 9.32 12.81
CA ARG A 125 1.70 8.45 13.99
C ARG A 125 0.25 8.08 14.25
N LEU A 126 -0.01 6.78 14.37
CA LEU A 126 -1.32 6.24 14.71
C LEU A 126 -1.39 5.97 16.21
N ALA A 127 -2.18 6.75 16.94
CA ALA A 127 -2.37 6.58 18.37
C ALA A 127 -3.27 5.37 18.70
N ALA A 128 -3.35 4.99 19.97
CA ALA A 128 -4.17 3.86 20.40
C ALA A 128 -5.67 4.08 20.17
N ASP A 129 -6.14 5.32 20.25
CA ASP A 129 -7.51 5.71 19.91
C ASP A 129 -7.73 5.85 18.39
N GLY A 130 -6.65 5.64 17.60
CA GLY A 130 -6.61 5.73 16.16
C GLY A 130 -6.51 7.13 15.60
N SER A 131 -6.32 8.15 16.43
CA SER A 131 -6.03 9.49 15.94
C SER A 131 -4.70 9.54 15.22
N LEU A 132 -4.63 10.39 14.18
CA LEU A 132 -3.45 10.59 13.36
C LEU A 132 -2.76 11.89 13.76
N THR A 133 -1.43 11.87 13.79
CA THR A 133 -0.59 13.06 13.98
C THR A 133 0.54 13.00 12.98
N LEU A 134 0.70 14.02 12.14
CA LEU A 134 1.79 14.11 11.17
C LEU A 134 3.15 13.99 11.88
N ALA A 135 3.98 13.08 11.39
CA ALA A 135 5.32 12.84 11.91
C ALA A 135 6.40 13.39 10.97
N ASP A 136 6.25 13.15 9.66
CA ASP A 136 7.23 13.56 8.66
C ASP A 136 6.60 13.64 7.26
N THR A 137 7.24 14.39 6.37
CA THR A 137 6.93 14.44 4.94
C THR A 137 8.21 14.50 4.15
N ILE A 138 8.31 13.68 3.10
CA ILE A 138 9.49 13.59 2.22
C ILE A 138 9.05 13.69 0.76
N GLY A 139 9.77 14.50 0.00
CA GLY A 139 9.57 14.69 -1.43
C GLY A 139 10.90 14.80 -2.17
N ALA A 140 10.88 15.40 -3.36
CA ALA A 140 12.06 15.52 -4.21
C ALA A 140 13.21 16.29 -3.54
N LYS A 141 12.91 17.25 -2.66
CA LYS A 141 13.91 18.04 -1.93
C LYS A 141 14.71 17.19 -0.93
N GLU A 142 14.07 16.18 -0.37
CA GLU A 142 14.66 15.24 0.58
C GLU A 142 15.21 13.98 -0.10
N GLY A 143 15.28 13.98 -1.44
CA GLY A 143 15.88 12.89 -2.23
C GLY A 143 14.90 11.81 -2.68
N LEU A 144 13.59 12.02 -2.57
CA LEU A 144 12.58 11.14 -3.12
C LEU A 144 12.34 11.46 -4.60
N TRP A 145 13.11 10.84 -5.49
CA TRP A 145 13.04 11.09 -6.95
C TRP A 145 12.12 10.07 -7.62
N ILE A 146 10.80 10.24 -7.46
CA ILE A 146 9.79 9.31 -7.98
C ILE A 146 8.76 10.08 -8.80
N GLY A 147 8.50 9.60 -10.01
CA GLY A 147 7.41 10.09 -10.87
C GLY A 147 6.25 9.10 -10.90
N GLY A 148 5.03 9.62 -10.70
CA GLY A 148 3.82 8.79 -10.69
C GLY A 148 3.82 7.80 -9.54
N LEU A 149 3.85 8.31 -8.30
CA LEU A 149 3.65 7.50 -7.10
C LEU A 149 2.35 6.73 -7.20
N ASP A 150 2.40 5.40 -7.01
CA ASP A 150 1.24 4.54 -7.22
C ASP A 150 1.04 3.56 -6.06
N GLY A 151 1.90 2.57 -5.91
CA GLY A 151 1.77 1.51 -4.90
C GLY A 151 2.88 1.52 -3.85
N MET A 152 2.56 1.00 -2.68
CA MET A 152 3.50 0.83 -1.57
C MET A 152 3.43 -0.57 -0.98
N ALA A 153 4.57 -1.02 -0.44
CA ALA A 153 4.65 -2.24 0.32
C ALA A 153 5.58 -2.06 1.53
N SER A 154 5.40 -2.89 2.55
CA SER A 154 6.34 -2.94 3.67
C SER A 154 7.12 -4.26 3.65
N VAL A 155 8.40 -4.17 4.02
CA VAL A 155 9.27 -5.33 4.22
C VAL A 155 10.05 -5.18 5.52
N THR A 156 10.37 -6.30 6.17
CA THR A 156 11.19 -6.29 7.39
C THR A 156 12.45 -7.09 7.15
N VAL A 157 13.60 -6.49 7.41
CA VAL A 157 14.93 -7.08 7.31
C VAL A 157 15.59 -7.03 8.66
N GLN A 158 15.92 -8.17 9.25
CA GLN A 158 16.59 -8.27 10.57
C GLN A 158 15.91 -7.39 11.65
N GLY A 159 14.58 -7.34 11.66
CA GLY A 159 13.81 -6.56 12.62
C GLY A 159 13.65 -5.07 12.29
N THR A 160 14.27 -4.58 11.22
CA THR A 160 14.07 -3.20 10.73
C THR A 160 12.99 -3.18 9.66
N THR A 161 11.99 -2.33 9.84
CA THR A 161 10.89 -2.14 8.89
C THR A 161 11.23 -1.07 7.87
N PHE A 162 10.99 -1.39 6.60
CA PHE A 162 11.13 -0.50 5.46
C PHE A 162 9.79 -0.35 4.74
N ALA A 163 9.56 0.82 4.18
CA ALA A 163 8.57 1.01 3.13
C ALA A 163 9.27 0.92 1.77
N VAL A 164 8.61 0.33 0.79
CA VAL A 164 9.02 0.38 -0.61
C VAL A 164 7.90 1.03 -1.40
N VAL A 165 8.26 1.97 -2.25
CA VAL A 165 7.32 2.78 -3.03
C VAL A 165 7.60 2.61 -4.50
N SER A 166 6.57 2.45 -5.29
CA SER A 166 6.65 2.35 -6.74
C SER A 166 6.43 3.70 -7.42
N GLY A 167 7.20 3.94 -8.47
CA GLY A 167 7.05 5.07 -9.38
C GLY A 167 6.71 4.59 -10.79
N MET A 168 5.43 4.64 -11.15
CA MET A 168 4.95 4.16 -12.45
C MET A 168 5.58 4.94 -13.62
N LEU A 169 5.66 6.27 -13.52
CA LEU A 169 6.22 7.12 -14.60
C LEU A 169 7.75 7.12 -14.62
N SER A 170 8.39 6.92 -13.48
CA SER A 170 9.85 6.82 -13.37
C SER A 170 10.39 5.41 -13.57
N ASN A 171 9.52 4.40 -13.71
CA ASN A 171 9.91 2.99 -13.78
C ASN A 171 10.87 2.61 -12.66
N SER A 172 10.50 2.94 -11.41
CA SER A 172 11.42 2.84 -10.28
C SER A 172 10.78 2.27 -9.03
N LEU A 173 11.64 1.70 -8.18
CA LEU A 173 11.31 1.30 -6.82
C LEU A 173 12.27 2.02 -5.87
N THR A 174 11.73 2.59 -4.79
CA THR A 174 12.52 3.28 -3.77
C THR A 174 12.29 2.65 -2.42
N ALA A 175 13.36 2.25 -1.75
CA ALA A 175 13.31 1.79 -0.37
C ALA A 175 13.52 2.96 0.59
N LEU A 176 12.69 3.01 1.63
CA LEU A 176 12.77 4.00 2.69
C LEU A 176 12.80 3.29 4.05
N ARG A 177 13.73 3.67 4.88
CA ARG A 177 13.71 3.33 6.30
C ARG A 177 12.88 4.37 7.04
N VAL A 178 11.99 3.91 7.90
CA VAL A 178 11.26 4.78 8.82
C VAL A 178 11.77 4.52 10.23
N ASN A 179 12.19 5.57 10.95
CA ASN A 179 12.72 5.42 12.30
C ASN A 179 11.60 5.43 13.37
N ALA A 180 11.97 5.25 14.64
CA ALA A 180 11.03 5.20 15.76
C ALA A 180 10.25 6.50 16.01
N LEU A 181 10.62 7.62 15.37
CA LEU A 181 9.90 8.88 15.41
C LEU A 181 8.99 9.09 14.20
N GLY A 182 9.00 8.15 13.25
CA GLY A 182 8.26 8.26 11.99
C GLY A 182 8.99 9.02 10.89
N VAL A 183 10.26 9.39 11.10
CA VAL A 183 11.07 10.12 10.11
C VAL A 183 11.55 9.14 9.04
N MET A 184 11.41 9.54 7.78
CA MET A 184 11.74 8.75 6.60
C MET A 184 13.12 9.08 6.05
N TYR A 185 13.82 8.07 5.57
CA TYR A 185 15.13 8.19 4.92
C TYR A 185 15.16 7.30 3.69
N VAL A 186 15.43 7.87 2.52
CA VAL A 186 15.70 7.08 1.30
C VAL A 186 16.97 6.28 1.53
N THR A 187 16.91 4.98 1.30
CA THR A 187 18.05 4.07 1.51
C THR A 187 18.58 3.51 0.20
N ASP A 188 17.68 3.26 -0.76
CA ASP A 188 18.06 2.80 -2.09
C ASP A 188 16.99 3.16 -3.12
N HIS A 189 17.42 3.24 -4.38
CA HIS A 189 16.56 3.55 -5.52
C HIS A 189 17.02 2.74 -6.72
N VAL A 190 16.12 1.94 -7.30
CA VAL A 190 16.41 1.09 -8.46
C VAL A 190 15.46 1.40 -9.60
N LEU A 191 16.03 1.52 -10.80
CA LEU A 191 15.28 1.67 -12.05
C LEU A 191 15.04 0.31 -12.68
N ASP A 192 13.95 0.19 -13.41
CA ASP A 192 13.73 -0.97 -14.27
C ASP A 192 14.82 -1.09 -15.33
N SER A 193 15.11 -2.32 -15.73
CA SER A 193 16.16 -2.67 -16.67
C SER A 193 15.79 -3.92 -17.46
N LEU A 194 16.62 -4.28 -18.43
CA LEU A 194 16.42 -5.53 -19.19
C LEU A 194 16.50 -6.81 -18.33
N ALA A 195 17.07 -6.73 -17.12
CA ALA A 195 17.15 -7.84 -16.17
C ALA A 195 15.96 -7.90 -15.21
N THR A 196 15.09 -6.89 -15.24
CA THR A 196 13.90 -6.78 -14.40
C THR A 196 12.64 -6.73 -15.26
N ARG A 197 11.46 -6.80 -14.65
CA ARG A 197 10.16 -6.82 -15.33
C ARG A 197 9.13 -6.00 -14.55
N PHE A 198 9.49 -4.74 -14.22
CA PHE A 198 8.59 -3.83 -13.52
C PHE A 198 8.49 -2.45 -14.21
N GLY A 199 8.77 -2.38 -15.51
CA GLY A 199 8.50 -1.17 -16.28
C GLY A 199 7.05 -0.74 -16.14
N ARG A 200 6.80 0.55 -15.92
CA ARG A 200 5.48 1.08 -15.51
C ARG A 200 4.91 0.32 -14.32
N VAL A 201 5.71 0.20 -13.26
CA VAL A 201 5.35 -0.58 -12.06
C VAL A 201 4.00 -0.10 -11.50
N ASP A 202 3.04 -1.00 -11.46
CA ASP A 202 1.64 -0.77 -11.09
C ASP A 202 1.28 -1.53 -9.80
N ALA A 203 2.01 -2.61 -9.53
CA ALA A 203 1.76 -3.41 -8.34
C ALA A 203 3.06 -3.82 -7.66
N VAL A 204 3.07 -3.69 -6.34
CA VAL A 204 4.15 -4.13 -5.46
C VAL A 204 3.59 -4.90 -4.27
N ALA A 205 4.29 -5.95 -3.85
CA ALA A 205 3.94 -6.70 -2.65
C ALA A 205 5.20 -7.10 -1.89
N GLY A 206 5.22 -6.84 -0.58
CA GLY A 206 6.34 -7.13 0.31
C GLY A 206 6.08 -8.33 1.19
N PHE A 207 7.11 -9.12 1.46
CA PHE A 207 7.07 -10.17 2.47
C PHE A 207 8.42 -10.35 3.13
N SER A 208 8.43 -11.01 4.28
CA SER A 208 9.66 -11.33 5.00
C SER A 208 9.70 -12.82 5.30
N ALA A 209 10.85 -13.44 5.06
CA ALA A 209 11.10 -14.85 5.31
C ALA A 209 12.49 -15.02 5.90
N SER A 210 12.61 -15.75 7.02
CA SER A 210 13.91 -16.05 7.68
C SER A 210 14.76 -14.79 7.91
N ALA A 211 14.16 -13.72 8.43
CA ALA A 211 14.78 -12.40 8.69
C ALA A 211 15.29 -11.66 7.42
N ARG A 212 14.98 -12.15 6.23
CA ARG A 212 15.22 -11.50 4.94
C ARG A 212 13.94 -10.81 4.48
N GLY A 213 14.07 -9.69 3.79
CA GLY A 213 12.94 -8.94 3.22
C GLY A 213 12.92 -9.04 1.70
N PHE A 214 11.77 -9.31 1.13
CA PHE A 214 11.58 -9.48 -0.29
C PHE A 214 10.44 -8.60 -0.81
N LEU A 215 10.60 -8.13 -2.02
CA LEU A 215 9.60 -7.39 -2.78
C LEU A 215 9.34 -8.10 -4.10
N ILE A 216 8.08 -8.23 -4.47
CA ILE A 216 7.66 -8.62 -5.80
C ILE A 216 7.07 -7.39 -6.47
N ALA A 217 7.47 -7.13 -7.69
CA ALA A 217 7.00 -6.01 -8.50
C ALA A 217 6.60 -6.48 -9.89
N GLY A 218 5.55 -5.89 -10.41
CA GLY A 218 5.05 -6.09 -11.76
C GLY A 218 4.39 -4.83 -12.29
N GLY A 219 4.24 -4.74 -13.58
CA GLY A 219 3.66 -3.56 -14.22
C GLY A 219 3.36 -3.82 -15.69
N GLY A 220 3.68 -2.84 -16.54
CA GLY A 220 3.47 -2.91 -17.98
C GLY A 220 4.40 -3.87 -18.73
N ASP A 221 5.48 -4.31 -18.11
CA ASP A 221 6.35 -5.34 -18.66
C ASP A 221 5.75 -6.74 -18.48
N ASP A 222 6.06 -7.62 -19.42
CA ASP A 222 5.57 -9.00 -19.38
C ASP A 222 6.41 -9.84 -18.41
N GLY A 223 5.94 -9.98 -17.16
CA GLY A 223 6.60 -10.78 -16.13
C GLY A 223 6.57 -10.18 -14.74
N LEU A 224 7.37 -10.75 -13.86
CA LEU A 224 7.51 -10.34 -12.45
C LEU A 224 8.98 -10.21 -12.10
N SER A 225 9.29 -9.24 -11.26
CA SER A 225 10.60 -9.09 -10.62
C SER A 225 10.50 -9.45 -9.15
N LEU A 226 11.46 -10.22 -8.67
CA LEU A 226 11.72 -10.45 -7.26
C LEU A 226 12.98 -9.66 -6.90
N LEU A 227 12.88 -8.84 -5.86
CA LEU A 227 14.01 -8.11 -5.29
C LEU A 227 14.14 -8.48 -3.81
N GLU A 228 15.37 -8.64 -3.34
CA GLU A 228 15.66 -8.77 -1.92
C GLU A 228 16.20 -7.44 -1.41
N LEU A 229 15.71 -6.99 -0.28
CA LEU A 229 16.31 -5.87 0.45
C LEU A 229 17.37 -6.43 1.41
N LEU A 230 18.63 -6.10 1.13
CA LEU A 230 19.78 -6.59 1.87
C LEU A 230 19.94 -5.93 3.25
N PRO A 231 20.72 -6.50 4.17
CA PRO A 231 21.00 -5.88 5.48
C PRO A 231 21.70 -4.52 5.41
N ASP A 232 22.37 -4.20 4.31
CA ASP A 232 22.96 -2.87 4.02
C ASP A 232 21.97 -1.91 3.36
N TRP A 233 20.68 -2.31 3.30
CA TRP A 233 19.52 -1.55 2.86
C TRP A 233 19.45 -1.30 1.35
N ARG A 234 20.17 -2.07 0.56
CA ARG A 234 20.15 -2.01 -0.90
C ARG A 234 19.31 -3.14 -1.50
N PHE A 235 18.72 -2.87 -2.64
CA PHE A 235 18.05 -3.89 -3.42
C PHE A 235 19.04 -4.83 -4.13
N LEU A 236 18.76 -6.11 -4.07
CA LEU A 236 19.38 -7.14 -4.87
C LEU A 236 18.33 -7.76 -5.80
N PRO A 237 18.31 -7.42 -7.08
CA PRO A 237 17.41 -8.09 -8.02
C PRO A 237 17.77 -9.56 -8.17
N HIS A 238 16.75 -10.42 -8.11
CA HIS A 238 16.85 -11.84 -8.50
C HIS A 238 16.45 -11.99 -9.97
N PRO A 239 16.75 -13.14 -10.62
CA PRO A 239 16.30 -13.40 -11.97
C PRO A 239 14.79 -13.18 -12.09
N ALA A 240 14.38 -12.35 -13.03
CA ALA A 240 12.97 -12.06 -13.26
C ALA A 240 12.25 -13.29 -13.81
N LEU A 241 10.96 -13.40 -13.52
CA LEU A 241 10.06 -14.39 -14.11
C LEU A 241 9.42 -13.78 -15.35
N PRO A 242 9.90 -14.08 -16.56
CA PRO A 242 9.27 -13.59 -17.77
C PRO A 242 7.92 -14.30 -17.99
N GLN A 243 7.05 -13.64 -18.73
CA GLN A 243 5.84 -14.32 -19.20
C GLN A 243 6.20 -15.51 -20.06
N VAL A 244 5.53 -16.63 -19.82
CA VAL A 244 5.64 -17.83 -20.66
C VAL A 244 4.31 -18.14 -21.33
N THR A 245 4.34 -18.87 -22.44
CA THR A 245 3.13 -19.25 -23.16
C THR A 245 2.13 -19.95 -22.24
N GLY A 246 0.89 -19.46 -22.21
CA GLY A 246 -0.20 -19.99 -21.37
C GLY A 246 -0.32 -19.34 -19.98
N GLN A 247 0.55 -18.38 -19.65
CA GLN A 247 0.40 -17.51 -18.47
C GLN A 247 0.10 -16.08 -18.90
N THR A 248 -0.69 -15.37 -18.10
CA THR A 248 -0.99 -13.94 -18.34
C THR A 248 -0.30 -13.12 -17.27
N LEU A 249 0.96 -12.77 -17.51
CA LEU A 249 1.75 -11.86 -16.66
C LEU A 249 1.93 -10.50 -17.35
N THR A 250 0.94 -10.09 -18.14
CA THR A 250 0.92 -8.78 -18.81
C THR A 250 0.11 -7.79 -17.99
N ASN A 251 0.60 -6.57 -17.92
CA ASN A 251 -0.07 -5.46 -17.24
C ASN A 251 -0.67 -5.88 -15.88
N ILE A 252 0.18 -6.00 -14.88
CA ILE A 252 -0.15 -6.56 -13.56
C ILE A 252 -0.63 -5.44 -12.63
N PRO A 253 -1.94 -5.22 -12.46
CA PRO A 253 -2.48 -4.15 -11.63
C PRO A 253 -2.59 -4.51 -10.15
N ALA A 254 -2.39 -5.77 -9.78
CA ALA A 254 -2.47 -6.18 -8.38
C ALA A 254 -1.60 -7.39 -8.05
N LEU A 255 -0.93 -7.31 -6.94
CA LEU A 255 -0.13 -8.36 -6.32
C LEU A 255 -0.48 -8.48 -4.85
N THR A 256 -0.46 -9.70 -4.33
CA THR A 256 -0.56 -9.93 -2.88
C THR A 256 0.24 -11.16 -2.46
N THR A 257 0.79 -11.09 -1.26
CA THR A 257 1.62 -12.14 -0.65
C THR A 257 1.05 -12.55 0.71
N PRO A 258 -0.06 -13.32 0.75
CA PRO A 258 -0.60 -13.79 2.02
C PRO A 258 0.39 -14.72 2.73
N LYS A 259 0.48 -14.59 4.06
CA LYS A 259 1.36 -15.42 4.87
C LYS A 259 0.68 -16.76 5.17
N PHE A 260 1.28 -17.86 4.71
CA PHE A 260 0.94 -19.21 5.14
C PHE A 260 2.09 -19.80 5.97
N ALA A 261 1.79 -20.78 6.82
CA ALA A 261 2.75 -21.33 7.78
C ALA A 261 4.03 -21.91 7.15
N SER A 262 3.99 -22.38 5.90
CA SER A 262 5.10 -23.07 5.24
C SER A 262 5.50 -22.49 3.87
N ALA A 263 4.77 -21.49 3.36
CA ALA A 263 5.04 -20.88 2.06
C ALA A 263 4.51 -19.46 2.01
N VAL A 264 5.09 -18.63 1.14
CA VAL A 264 4.56 -17.31 0.79
C VAL A 264 4.10 -17.40 -0.67
N PRO A 265 2.85 -17.80 -0.94
CA PRO A 265 2.33 -17.77 -2.29
C PRO A 265 2.17 -16.33 -2.77
N VAL A 266 2.35 -16.13 -4.06
CA VAL A 266 2.13 -14.86 -4.74
C VAL A 266 0.88 -15.00 -5.58
N PHE A 267 -0.12 -14.17 -5.32
CA PHE A 267 -1.29 -14.06 -6.17
C PHE A 267 -1.10 -12.85 -7.08
N VAL A 268 -1.29 -13.07 -8.36
CA VAL A 268 -1.11 -12.08 -9.42
C VAL A 268 -2.43 -11.93 -10.17
N ALA A 269 -2.91 -10.71 -10.28
CA ALA A 269 -3.95 -10.36 -11.23
C ALA A 269 -3.29 -9.73 -12.46
N GLY A 270 -3.52 -10.29 -13.63
CA GLY A 270 -3.09 -9.74 -14.92
C GLY A 270 -4.30 -9.32 -15.74
N SER A 271 -4.18 -8.28 -16.55
CA SER A 271 -5.23 -7.89 -17.49
C SER A 271 -4.79 -8.16 -18.93
N ASN A 272 -5.70 -8.68 -19.75
CA ASN A 272 -5.47 -8.90 -21.19
C ASN A 272 -5.70 -7.63 -22.03
N HIS A 273 -5.94 -6.49 -21.41
CA HIS A 273 -6.09 -5.24 -22.15
C HIS A 273 -4.71 -4.77 -22.61
N ARG A 274 -4.38 -5.10 -23.84
CA ARG A 274 -3.42 -4.30 -24.61
C ARG A 274 -4.15 -3.02 -25.03
N PRO A 275 -3.55 -1.85 -24.82
CA PRO A 275 -4.09 -0.61 -25.36
C PRO A 275 -4.13 -0.63 -26.88
#